data_ac40994f9571eaa9f94b548bb039ebc3
#
_entry.id   ac40994f9571eaa9f94b548bb039ebc3
#
_cell.length_a   1.000
_cell.length_b   1.000
_cell.length_c   1.000
_cell.angle_alpha   90.00
_cell.angle_beta   90.00
_cell.angle_gamma   90.00
#
_symmetry.space_group_name_H-M   'P 1'
#
loop_
_entity.id
_entity.type
_entity.pdbx_description
1 polymer ?
#
loop_
_entity_poly.entity_id
_entity_poly.type
_entity_poly.pdbx_seq_one_letter_code
_entity_poly.pdbx_strand_id
1 'polypeptide(L)'
;IKEAYVSSDNTEIVYSLKPEEGARPQWSAITYKTGNMVTEDELEAKLSAAGVEVYTKQIPHKESPLVNFLMTWIFPILMFVVIGQIMARMMAKRMGGGNAMTFGKSNAKIYGENETGVTFRDVAGEEEAKDALKEIVDFLHNPEKYADIGANLPKGALLVGPPGTGKTLLAKAVAGEAHVPFFSISGSEFVEMFVGMGAAKVRDLFKQANEKAPCIVFIDEIDTIGKKRDGGGMSGNDEREQTLNQLLTEMDGFDGKKGVVILAATNRPESLDPALLRPGRFDRRVPVELPDLKGREAILKVHGQKVKMSDDVDYNAIARATAGASGAELANIVNEAALRAVRFGRKAVCQEDLQESVETVIAGYQKKNAVIPPDERRIVAYHEVGHALVAACQTHSAPVQKITIIPRTSGALGYTMQVDQGERYLMSRDEALNKIATFTGGRAAEEVIFHSITTGASNDIEQATKIARAMVTRYGMTDEFDMVAMETVNNQYLGGDTSLMCSPETAKRIDEKVVQIVREQHEKAIHILKENETKLHEIAAYLLDKETITGEEFMEIFEKQSADGENTLKEELCMFLMITG
;
A
#
# COMPACT_ATOMS: atom_id res chain seq x y z
N ILE A 1 -61.84 42.13 23.12
CA ILE A 1 -61.98 40.68 22.89
C ILE A 1 -62.75 40.50 21.59
N LYS A 2 -62.26 39.55 20.73
CA LYS A 2 -62.92 39.24 19.45
C LYS A 2 -63.97 38.14 19.67
N GLU A 3 -63.55 37.08 20.30
CA GLU A 3 -64.34 35.87 20.54
C GLU A 3 -64.08 35.38 21.97
N ALA A 4 -65.07 34.89 22.64
CA ALA A 4 -64.99 34.28 23.98
C ALA A 4 -65.76 32.96 24.04
N TYR A 5 -65.12 31.93 24.55
CA TYR A 5 -65.72 30.62 24.79
C TYR A 5 -65.69 30.34 26.28
N VAL A 6 -66.81 30.03 26.83
CA VAL A 6 -66.96 29.72 28.28
C VAL A 6 -67.07 28.21 28.43
N SER A 7 -66.32 27.64 29.38
CA SER A 7 -66.43 26.21 29.64
C SER A 7 -67.85 25.90 30.20
N SER A 8 -68.32 24.71 29.92
CA SER A 8 -69.67 24.29 30.32
C SER A 8 -69.89 24.19 31.81
N ASP A 9 -68.84 24.06 32.60
CA ASP A 9 -68.84 24.11 34.08
C ASP A 9 -68.67 25.54 34.62
N ASN A 10 -68.60 26.51 33.72
CA ASN A 10 -68.46 27.93 34.00
C ASN A 10 -67.23 28.33 34.83
N THR A 11 -66.17 27.49 34.78
CA THR A 11 -64.96 27.73 35.56
C THR A 11 -63.85 28.46 34.76
N GLU A 12 -63.83 28.29 33.44
CA GLU A 12 -62.80 28.87 32.58
C GLU A 12 -63.37 29.65 31.39
N ILE A 13 -62.70 30.73 31.00
CA ILE A 13 -63.00 31.52 29.81
C ILE A 13 -61.77 31.46 28.93
N VAL A 14 -61.98 31.07 27.67
CA VAL A 14 -60.96 31.13 26.59
C VAL A 14 -61.36 32.26 25.64
N TYR A 15 -60.49 33.21 25.41
CA TYR A 15 -60.80 34.35 24.57
C TYR A 15 -59.66 34.70 23.60
N SER A 16 -60.01 35.31 22.47
CA SER A 16 -59.08 35.91 21.54
C SER A 16 -59.20 37.42 21.49
N LEU A 17 -58.10 38.14 21.26
CA LEU A 17 -58.07 39.59 21.14
C LEU A 17 -58.31 40.00 19.70
N LYS A 18 -58.97 41.21 19.48
CA LYS A 18 -59.01 41.85 18.15
C LYS A 18 -57.59 42.24 17.79
N PRO A 19 -57.11 41.93 16.56
CA PRO A 19 -55.79 42.38 16.11
C PRO A 19 -55.70 43.90 16.09
N GLU A 20 -54.61 44.47 16.59
CA GLU A 20 -54.30 45.89 16.43
C GLU A 20 -54.04 46.23 14.95
N GLU A 21 -54.47 47.40 14.49
CA GLU A 21 -54.22 47.86 13.13
C GLU A 21 -52.66 47.89 12.89
N GLY A 22 -52.18 47.03 12.01
CA GLY A 22 -50.73 46.89 11.69
C GLY A 22 -50.02 45.68 12.28
N ALA A 23 -50.67 44.82 13.09
CA ALA A 23 -50.07 43.59 13.61
C ALA A 23 -49.93 42.49 12.54
N ARG A 24 -48.84 41.74 12.58
CA ARG A 24 -48.61 40.63 11.64
C ARG A 24 -49.66 39.52 11.82
N PRO A 25 -50.09 38.83 10.73
CA PRO A 25 -51.17 37.82 10.78
C PRO A 25 -51.00 36.69 11.80
N GLN A 26 -49.79 36.44 12.24
CA GLN A 26 -49.48 35.38 13.20
C GLN A 26 -49.98 35.64 14.63
N TRP A 27 -50.27 36.86 15.02
CA TRP A 27 -50.70 37.23 16.39
C TRP A 27 -52.22 37.18 16.59
N SER A 28 -53.00 37.06 15.53
CA SER A 28 -54.47 36.96 15.59
C SER A 28 -55.01 35.59 16.01
N ALA A 29 -54.11 34.58 16.15
CA ALA A 29 -54.48 33.21 16.50
C ALA A 29 -54.17 32.86 17.97
N ILE A 30 -53.71 33.81 18.80
CA ILE A 30 -53.37 33.55 20.19
C ILE A 30 -54.63 33.58 21.01
N THR A 31 -54.94 32.44 21.64
CA THR A 31 -56.04 32.32 22.59
C THR A 31 -55.54 32.39 24.04
N TYR A 32 -56.21 33.14 24.85
CA TYR A 32 -55.89 33.31 26.27
C TYR A 32 -56.89 32.55 27.13
N LYS A 33 -56.46 32.02 28.26
CA LYS A 33 -57.32 31.36 29.21
C LYS A 33 -57.34 32.13 30.54
N THR A 34 -58.49 32.24 31.15
CA THR A 34 -58.66 32.83 32.47
C THR A 34 -59.74 32.06 33.23
N GLY A 35 -59.65 32.03 34.57
CA GLY A 35 -60.73 31.50 35.41
C GLY A 35 -61.93 32.46 35.47
N ASN A 36 -63.13 31.91 35.56
CA ASN A 36 -64.35 32.66 35.78
C ASN A 36 -64.75 32.68 37.26
N MET A 37 -64.90 33.89 37.81
CA MET A 37 -65.32 34.09 39.22
C MET A 37 -66.69 34.73 39.36
N VAL A 38 -67.44 34.91 38.28
CA VAL A 38 -68.74 35.54 38.26
C VAL A 38 -69.83 34.59 37.78
N THR A 39 -71.08 34.88 38.10
CA THR A 39 -72.21 34.06 37.64
C THR A 39 -72.37 34.19 36.11
N GLU A 40 -73.09 33.25 35.50
CA GLU A 40 -73.23 33.16 34.04
C GLU A 40 -73.92 34.43 33.49
N ASP A 41 -75.05 34.91 34.17
CA ASP A 41 -75.78 36.11 33.77
C ASP A 41 -74.92 37.36 33.87
N GLU A 42 -74.09 37.44 34.90
CA GLU A 42 -73.19 38.60 35.11
C GLU A 42 -72.00 38.59 34.13
N LEU A 43 -71.55 37.40 33.73
CA LEU A 43 -70.51 37.25 32.70
C LEU A 43 -71.05 37.64 31.33
N GLU A 44 -72.26 37.18 30.97
CA GLU A 44 -72.92 37.51 29.71
C GLU A 44 -73.19 39.04 29.57
N ALA A 45 -73.68 39.63 30.66
CA ALA A 45 -73.85 41.10 30.67
C ALA A 45 -72.54 41.86 30.49
N LYS A 46 -71.44 41.40 31.10
CA LYS A 46 -70.10 42.02 30.97
C LYS A 46 -69.52 41.84 29.59
N LEU A 47 -69.66 40.63 29.00
CA LEU A 47 -69.12 40.34 27.64
C LEU A 47 -69.93 41.08 26.58
N SER A 48 -71.27 41.19 26.73
CA SER A 48 -72.14 42.00 25.84
C SER A 48 -71.82 43.49 25.95
N ALA A 49 -71.62 43.99 27.16
CA ALA A 49 -71.24 45.40 27.37
C ALA A 49 -69.85 45.72 26.80
N ALA A 50 -69.00 44.75 26.72
CA ALA A 50 -67.65 44.86 26.14
C ALA A 50 -67.64 44.70 24.61
N GLY A 51 -68.77 44.46 23.94
CA GLY A 51 -68.89 44.36 22.49
C GLY A 51 -68.17 43.10 21.90
N VAL A 52 -68.26 41.97 22.57
CA VAL A 52 -67.70 40.69 22.09
C VAL A 52 -68.59 40.15 20.97
N GLU A 53 -68.01 39.85 19.81
CA GLU A 53 -68.74 39.48 18.58
C GLU A 53 -69.31 38.07 18.64
N VAL A 54 -68.58 37.11 19.32
CA VAL A 54 -68.97 35.70 19.43
C VAL A 54 -68.83 35.25 20.87
N TYR A 55 -69.93 34.75 21.42
CA TYR A 55 -70.03 34.16 22.74
C TYR A 55 -70.70 32.81 22.63
N THR A 56 -69.99 31.71 23.01
CA THR A 56 -70.51 30.34 22.88
C THR A 56 -70.11 29.49 24.09
N LYS A 57 -71.03 28.66 24.56
CA LYS A 57 -70.80 27.72 25.62
C LYS A 57 -70.38 26.37 25.02
N GLN A 58 -69.23 25.84 25.43
CA GLN A 58 -68.79 24.52 25.01
C GLN A 58 -69.44 23.42 25.84
N ILE A 59 -70.03 22.42 25.19
CA ILE A 59 -70.60 21.26 25.85
C ILE A 59 -69.44 20.28 26.20
N PRO A 60 -69.25 19.83 27.44
CA PRO A 60 -68.20 18.86 27.74
C PRO A 60 -68.52 17.54 27.09
N HIS A 61 -67.55 17.01 26.37
CA HIS A 61 -67.55 15.59 26.04
C HIS A 61 -67.34 14.81 27.33
N LYS A 62 -68.33 14.15 27.82
CA LYS A 62 -68.18 13.13 28.90
C LYS A 62 -67.47 11.93 28.29
N GLU A 63 -66.16 11.90 28.39
CA GLU A 63 -65.41 10.69 28.11
C GLU A 63 -65.74 9.62 29.19
N SER A 64 -66.12 8.45 28.71
CA SER A 64 -66.39 7.32 29.65
C SER A 64 -65.12 7.00 30.42
N PRO A 65 -65.13 6.94 31.76
CA PRO A 65 -63.97 6.61 32.58
C PRO A 65 -63.31 5.30 32.16
N LEU A 66 -64.09 4.36 31.63
CA LEU A 66 -63.66 3.07 31.13
C LEU A 66 -62.85 3.16 29.83
N VAL A 67 -63.25 4.05 28.92
CA VAL A 67 -62.51 4.30 27.66
C VAL A 67 -61.20 5.01 27.97
N ASN A 68 -61.19 5.95 28.91
CA ASN A 68 -59.98 6.67 29.32
C ASN A 68 -58.99 5.74 30.01
N PHE A 69 -59.45 4.85 30.88
CA PHE A 69 -58.60 3.80 31.50
C PHE A 69 -58.04 2.85 30.46
N LEU A 70 -58.83 2.37 29.51
CA LEU A 70 -58.41 1.49 28.43
C LEU A 70 -57.36 2.16 27.54
N MET A 71 -57.58 3.42 27.14
CA MET A 71 -56.63 4.16 26.27
C MET A 71 -55.36 4.56 26.98
N THR A 72 -55.43 4.88 28.29
CA THR A 72 -54.26 5.38 29.03
C THR A 72 -53.36 4.24 29.53
N TRP A 73 -53.94 3.08 29.92
CA TRP A 73 -53.18 2.01 30.53
C TRP A 73 -53.08 0.73 29.69
N ILE A 74 -54.16 0.30 29.07
CA ILE A 74 -54.19 -0.99 28.36
C ILE A 74 -53.65 -0.85 26.91
N PHE A 75 -54.04 0.22 26.21
CA PHE A 75 -53.59 0.41 24.83
C PHE A 75 -52.06 0.57 24.67
N PRO A 76 -51.35 1.35 25.50
CA PRO A 76 -49.88 1.41 25.42
C PRO A 76 -49.22 0.06 25.72
N ILE A 77 -49.72 -0.69 26.70
CA ILE A 77 -49.18 -2.02 27.04
C ILE A 77 -49.38 -2.98 25.84
N LEU A 78 -50.58 -2.99 25.28
CA LEU A 78 -50.89 -3.84 24.12
C LEU A 78 -50.07 -3.44 22.89
N MET A 79 -49.87 -2.14 22.68
CA MET A 79 -49.01 -1.60 21.65
C MET A 79 -47.56 -2.03 21.84
N PHE A 80 -47.02 -1.95 23.05
CA PHE A 80 -45.66 -2.43 23.35
C PHE A 80 -45.52 -3.94 23.14
N VAL A 81 -46.52 -4.75 23.49
CA VAL A 81 -46.52 -6.20 23.24
C VAL A 81 -46.56 -6.50 21.74
N VAL A 82 -47.40 -5.79 20.97
CA VAL A 82 -47.50 -5.95 19.51
C VAL A 82 -46.23 -5.50 18.83
N ILE A 83 -45.70 -4.32 19.18
CA ILE A 83 -44.44 -3.82 18.67
C ILE A 83 -43.30 -4.78 19.05
N GLY A 84 -43.25 -5.25 20.28
CA GLY A 84 -42.28 -6.24 20.74
C GLY A 84 -42.36 -7.55 19.94
N GLN A 85 -43.56 -8.06 19.65
CA GLN A 85 -43.74 -9.23 18.79
C GLN A 85 -43.37 -8.98 17.34
N ILE A 86 -43.68 -7.80 16.79
CA ILE A 86 -43.28 -7.40 15.43
C ILE A 86 -41.78 -7.24 15.37
N MET A 87 -41.15 -6.58 16.34
CA MET A 87 -39.68 -6.47 16.41
C MET A 87 -39.04 -7.84 16.60
N ALA A 88 -39.56 -8.70 17.45
CA ALA A 88 -39.05 -10.07 17.63
C ALA A 88 -39.19 -10.88 16.32
N ARG A 89 -40.31 -10.77 15.58
CA ARG A 89 -40.48 -11.40 14.27
C ARG A 89 -39.62 -10.78 13.19
N MET A 90 -39.40 -9.47 13.16
CA MET A 90 -38.47 -8.80 12.25
C MET A 90 -37.03 -9.15 12.60
N MET A 91 -36.65 -9.19 13.86
CA MET A 91 -35.36 -9.67 14.32
C MET A 91 -35.14 -11.14 13.97
N ALA A 92 -36.13 -12.00 14.19
CA ALA A 92 -36.08 -13.41 13.78
C ALA A 92 -36.00 -13.60 12.24
N LYS A 93 -36.63 -12.72 11.45
CA LYS A 93 -36.50 -12.72 9.97
C LYS A 93 -35.21 -12.09 9.46
N ARG A 94 -34.63 -11.06 10.12
CA ARG A 94 -33.33 -10.47 9.78
C ARG A 94 -32.16 -11.27 10.35
N MET A 95 -32.35 -11.93 11.47
CA MET A 95 -31.41 -12.91 12.04
C MET A 95 -31.83 -14.31 11.61
N GLY A 96 -32.00 -14.54 10.31
CA GLY A 96 -32.46 -15.81 9.74
C GLY A 96 -32.15 -16.99 10.64
N GLY A 97 -33.16 -17.78 11.00
CA GLY A 97 -33.09 -18.80 12.04
C GLY A 97 -31.85 -19.70 11.88
N GLY A 98 -30.79 -19.39 12.64
CA GLY A 98 -29.51 -20.08 12.58
C GLY A 98 -28.31 -19.29 13.07
N ASN A 99 -28.35 -17.95 13.13
CA ASN A 99 -27.14 -17.15 13.33
C ASN A 99 -26.75 -16.86 14.80
N ALA A 100 -27.53 -17.21 15.77
CA ALA A 100 -27.09 -17.09 17.18
C ALA A 100 -26.01 -18.11 17.58
N MET A 101 -25.74 -19.14 16.73
CA MET A 101 -24.64 -20.11 16.92
C MET A 101 -23.45 -19.90 15.95
N THR A 102 -23.44 -18.82 15.14
CA THR A 102 -22.34 -18.56 14.21
C THR A 102 -21.30 -17.57 14.73
N PHE A 103 -21.48 -17.01 15.92
CA PHE A 103 -20.44 -16.24 16.58
C PHE A 103 -19.26 -17.16 16.91
N GLY A 104 -18.09 -16.90 16.28
CA GLY A 104 -16.88 -17.68 16.47
C GLY A 104 -16.60 -18.75 15.42
N LYS A 105 -17.43 -18.88 14.36
CA LYS A 105 -17.05 -19.70 13.19
C LYS A 105 -15.97 -19.01 12.38
N SER A 106 -14.99 -19.80 11.96
CA SER A 106 -13.97 -19.35 11.01
C SER A 106 -14.60 -19.06 9.64
N ASN A 107 -14.27 -17.90 9.08
CA ASN A 107 -14.63 -17.54 7.70
C ASN A 107 -13.56 -17.99 6.69
N ALA A 108 -12.71 -18.96 7.06
CA ALA A 108 -11.67 -19.46 6.18
C ALA A 108 -12.25 -19.87 4.84
N LYS A 109 -11.63 -19.39 3.76
CA LYS A 109 -11.96 -19.85 2.40
C LYS A 109 -11.42 -21.27 2.26
N ILE A 110 -12.32 -22.21 2.05
CA ILE A 110 -11.96 -23.63 1.87
C ILE A 110 -11.98 -23.90 0.38
N TYR A 111 -10.85 -24.29 -0.16
CA TYR A 111 -10.73 -24.77 -1.53
C TYR A 111 -10.65 -26.30 -1.49
N GLY A 112 -11.49 -26.99 -2.24
CA GLY A 112 -11.44 -28.44 -2.38
C GLY A 112 -10.15 -28.91 -3.08
N GLU A 113 -9.92 -30.21 -3.10
CA GLU A 113 -8.68 -30.82 -3.61
C GLU A 113 -8.28 -30.37 -5.02
N ASN A 114 -9.24 -30.06 -5.89
CA ASN A 114 -9.01 -29.61 -7.27
C ASN A 114 -9.38 -28.14 -7.52
N GLU A 115 -9.75 -27.38 -6.50
CA GLU A 115 -10.26 -26.00 -6.69
C GLU A 115 -9.16 -24.95 -6.72
N THR A 116 -7.97 -25.25 -6.23
CA THR A 116 -6.86 -24.27 -6.26
C THR A 116 -6.39 -23.99 -7.68
N GLY A 117 -6.44 -24.99 -8.59
CA GLY A 117 -6.08 -24.86 -10.00
C GLY A 117 -4.65 -24.34 -10.27
N VAL A 118 -3.84 -24.14 -9.21
CA VAL A 118 -2.50 -23.55 -9.25
C VAL A 118 -1.49 -24.61 -8.83
N THR A 119 -0.43 -24.79 -9.61
CA THR A 119 0.67 -25.72 -9.36
C THR A 119 2.01 -24.96 -9.35
N PHE A 120 3.11 -25.65 -9.06
CA PHE A 120 4.45 -25.06 -9.16
C PHE A 120 4.83 -24.60 -10.57
N ARG A 121 4.11 -25.04 -11.61
CA ARG A 121 4.30 -24.56 -12.99
C ARG A 121 3.81 -23.11 -13.18
N ASP A 122 2.84 -22.70 -12.37
CA ASP A 122 2.27 -21.35 -12.41
C ASP A 122 3.10 -20.34 -11.59
N VAL A 123 4.06 -20.85 -10.80
CA VAL A 123 4.99 -20.05 -10.01
C VAL A 123 6.34 -20.06 -10.72
N ALA A 124 6.74 -18.92 -11.26
CA ALA A 124 8.05 -18.75 -11.88
C ALA A 124 9.02 -18.07 -10.92
N GLY A 125 10.30 -18.38 -11.04
CA GLY A 125 11.32 -17.97 -10.08
C GLY A 125 11.19 -18.74 -8.76
N GLU A 126 11.88 -18.29 -7.71
CA GLU A 126 11.77 -18.85 -6.35
C GLU A 126 12.09 -20.35 -6.27
N GLU A 127 13.10 -20.82 -7.01
CA GLU A 127 13.40 -22.26 -7.10
C GLU A 127 13.78 -22.84 -5.72
N GLU A 128 14.54 -22.08 -4.90
CA GLU A 128 14.92 -22.48 -3.55
C GLU A 128 13.70 -22.63 -2.63
N ALA A 129 12.75 -21.68 -2.74
CA ALA A 129 11.50 -21.74 -1.97
C ALA A 129 10.63 -22.91 -2.43
N LYS A 130 10.56 -23.18 -3.74
CA LYS A 130 9.85 -24.34 -4.28
C LYS A 130 10.47 -25.64 -3.81
N ASP A 131 11.80 -25.76 -3.84
CA ASP A 131 12.49 -26.98 -3.41
C ASP A 131 12.29 -27.24 -1.92
N ALA A 132 12.36 -26.21 -1.09
CA ALA A 132 12.03 -26.33 0.33
C ALA A 132 10.59 -26.80 0.60
N LEU A 133 9.65 -26.39 -0.27
CA LEU A 133 8.23 -26.74 -0.14
C LEU A 133 7.86 -28.06 -0.82
N LYS A 134 8.64 -28.55 -1.80
CA LYS A 134 8.47 -29.88 -2.40
C LYS A 134 8.61 -31.00 -1.35
N GLU A 135 9.45 -30.82 -0.34
CA GLU A 135 9.54 -31.76 0.76
C GLU A 135 8.23 -31.89 1.54
N ILE A 136 7.49 -30.78 1.70
CA ILE A 136 6.17 -30.78 2.34
C ILE A 136 5.17 -31.54 1.48
N VAL A 137 5.22 -31.35 0.15
CA VAL A 137 4.37 -32.08 -0.80
C VAL A 137 4.67 -33.57 -0.78
N ASP A 138 5.98 -33.97 -0.82
CA ASP A 138 6.36 -35.38 -0.75
C ASP A 138 5.91 -36.05 0.56
N PHE A 139 6.00 -35.32 1.68
CA PHE A 139 5.48 -35.81 2.95
C PHE A 139 3.97 -36.03 2.95
N LEU A 140 3.20 -35.09 2.42
CA LEU A 140 1.74 -35.22 2.37
C LEU A 140 1.32 -36.44 1.53
N HIS A 141 2.13 -36.80 0.52
CA HIS A 141 1.90 -37.99 -0.30
C HIS A 141 2.44 -39.29 0.33
N ASN A 142 3.59 -39.24 0.99
CA ASN A 142 4.34 -40.40 1.44
C ASN A 142 4.79 -40.27 2.92
N PRO A 143 3.88 -40.12 3.89
CA PRO A 143 4.24 -39.89 5.29
C PRO A 143 5.00 -41.04 5.92
N GLU A 144 4.77 -42.29 5.47
CA GLU A 144 5.43 -43.49 5.98
C GLU A 144 6.94 -43.48 5.72
N LYS A 145 7.38 -43.00 4.56
CA LYS A 145 8.80 -42.90 4.18
C LYS A 145 9.62 -42.07 5.19
N TYR A 146 9.01 -41.05 5.76
CA TYR A 146 9.67 -40.19 6.75
C TYR A 146 9.61 -40.80 8.15
N ALA A 147 8.53 -41.49 8.48
CA ALA A 147 8.37 -42.19 9.75
C ALA A 147 9.37 -43.34 9.90
N ASP A 148 9.65 -44.09 8.83
CA ASP A 148 10.57 -45.22 8.82
C ASP A 148 12.02 -44.82 9.14
N ILE A 149 12.43 -43.61 8.76
CA ILE A 149 13.78 -43.09 9.06
C ILE A 149 13.80 -42.37 10.42
N GLY A 150 12.61 -42.12 11.03
CA GLY A 150 12.49 -41.36 12.29
C GLY A 150 12.57 -39.85 12.09
N ALA A 151 12.36 -39.36 10.87
CA ALA A 151 12.33 -37.92 10.58
C ALA A 151 11.02 -37.30 11.09
N ASN A 152 11.16 -36.25 11.89
CA ASN A 152 10.04 -35.42 12.29
C ASN A 152 9.90 -34.25 11.31
N LEU A 153 8.77 -34.18 10.61
CA LEU A 153 8.52 -33.03 9.76
C LEU A 153 8.15 -31.78 10.56
N PRO A 154 8.49 -30.60 10.02
CA PRO A 154 8.03 -29.36 10.58
C PRO A 154 6.49 -29.32 10.54
N LYS A 155 5.85 -29.03 11.68
CA LYS A 155 4.41 -28.84 11.77
C LYS A 155 3.95 -27.63 10.97
N GLY A 156 4.84 -26.64 10.80
CA GLY A 156 4.56 -25.41 10.10
C GLY A 156 5.76 -24.81 9.38
N ALA A 157 5.49 -24.14 8.26
CA ALA A 157 6.49 -23.36 7.55
C ALA A 157 6.03 -21.89 7.44
N LEU A 158 6.98 -20.98 7.63
CA LEU A 158 6.78 -19.55 7.55
C LEU A 158 7.39 -19.01 6.26
N LEU A 159 6.56 -18.51 5.35
CA LEU A 159 6.98 -17.81 4.13
C LEU A 159 7.31 -16.36 4.49
N VAL A 160 8.55 -15.96 4.25
CA VAL A 160 9.05 -14.64 4.67
C VAL A 160 9.62 -13.90 3.47
N GLY A 161 9.22 -12.66 3.26
CA GLY A 161 9.77 -11.87 2.16
C GLY A 161 8.99 -10.59 1.88
N PRO A 162 9.45 -9.79 0.91
CA PRO A 162 8.79 -8.54 0.53
C PRO A 162 7.35 -8.73 0.06
N PRO A 163 6.51 -7.70 0.10
CA PRO A 163 5.18 -7.77 -0.50
C PRO A 163 5.27 -8.00 -2.02
N GLY A 164 4.28 -8.68 -2.58
CA GLY A 164 4.21 -8.92 -4.02
C GLY A 164 5.11 -10.04 -4.57
N THR A 165 5.91 -10.73 -3.73
CA THR A 165 6.79 -11.84 -4.17
C THR A 165 6.05 -13.16 -4.42
N GLY A 166 4.73 -13.22 -4.18
CA GLY A 166 3.94 -14.41 -4.52
C GLY A 166 3.78 -15.43 -3.40
N LYS A 167 4.02 -15.08 -2.12
CA LYS A 167 3.88 -15.99 -0.96
C LYS A 167 2.54 -16.71 -0.91
N THR A 168 1.44 -16.01 -1.10
CA THR A 168 0.09 -16.58 -1.15
C THR A 168 -0.11 -17.48 -2.37
N LEU A 169 0.47 -17.14 -3.52
CA LEU A 169 0.43 -17.94 -4.73
C LEU A 169 1.21 -19.25 -4.53
N LEU A 170 2.38 -19.16 -3.92
CA LEU A 170 3.24 -20.30 -3.61
C LEU A 170 2.55 -21.27 -2.63
N ALA A 171 1.88 -20.76 -1.59
CA ALA A 171 1.09 -21.58 -0.67
C ALA A 171 -0.05 -22.33 -1.37
N LYS A 172 -0.74 -21.66 -2.31
CA LYS A 172 -1.77 -22.32 -3.16
C LYS A 172 -1.18 -23.37 -4.08
N ALA A 173 0.01 -23.11 -4.64
CA ALA A 173 0.70 -24.05 -5.50
C ALA A 173 1.12 -25.33 -4.76
N VAL A 174 1.56 -25.21 -3.50
CA VAL A 174 1.86 -26.37 -2.63
C VAL A 174 0.61 -27.26 -2.46
N ALA A 175 -0.53 -26.65 -2.19
CA ALA A 175 -1.79 -27.40 -2.01
C ALA A 175 -2.28 -28.04 -3.32
N GLY A 176 -2.15 -27.32 -4.43
CA GLY A 176 -2.51 -27.87 -5.74
C GLY A 176 -1.60 -29.01 -6.19
N GLU A 177 -0.30 -28.92 -5.89
CA GLU A 177 0.67 -29.98 -6.17
C GLU A 177 0.46 -31.21 -5.26
N ALA A 178 0.11 -30.97 -3.99
CA ALA A 178 -0.18 -32.02 -3.02
C ALA A 178 -1.57 -32.65 -3.18
N HIS A 179 -2.45 -32.08 -4.01
CA HIS A 179 -3.84 -32.51 -4.18
C HIS A 179 -4.61 -32.67 -2.85
N VAL A 180 -4.45 -31.70 -1.94
CA VAL A 180 -5.10 -31.70 -0.64
C VAL A 180 -5.98 -30.45 -0.46
N PRO A 181 -7.00 -30.49 0.41
CA PRO A 181 -7.80 -29.33 0.74
C PRO A 181 -6.96 -28.16 1.28
N PHE A 182 -7.29 -26.94 0.85
CA PHE A 182 -6.58 -25.72 1.22
C PHE A 182 -7.50 -24.76 1.97
N PHE A 183 -7.16 -24.49 3.24
CA PHE A 183 -7.82 -23.51 4.08
C PHE A 183 -7.03 -22.21 4.03
N SER A 184 -7.61 -21.13 3.53
CA SER A 184 -6.96 -19.82 3.47
C SER A 184 -7.69 -18.82 4.33
N ILE A 185 -6.95 -18.16 5.23
CA ILE A 185 -7.45 -17.12 6.11
C ILE A 185 -6.39 -16.02 6.25
N SER A 186 -6.84 -14.76 6.39
CA SER A 186 -5.93 -13.66 6.77
C SER A 186 -5.84 -13.55 8.29
N GLY A 187 -4.65 -13.25 8.80
CA GLY A 187 -4.45 -12.94 10.23
C GLY A 187 -5.37 -11.83 10.74
N SER A 188 -5.72 -10.88 9.87
CA SER A 188 -6.68 -9.82 10.19
C SER A 188 -8.10 -10.31 10.49
N GLU A 189 -8.51 -11.46 9.94
CA GLU A 189 -9.83 -12.04 10.18
C GLU A 189 -10.00 -12.63 11.59
N PHE A 190 -8.90 -12.84 12.30
CA PHE A 190 -8.93 -13.24 13.71
C PHE A 190 -9.03 -12.05 14.68
N VAL A 191 -8.75 -10.83 14.21
CA VAL A 191 -8.84 -9.63 15.05
C VAL A 191 -10.30 -9.18 15.12
N GLU A 192 -10.90 -9.30 16.31
CA GLU A 192 -12.31 -8.99 16.56
C GLU A 192 -12.43 -7.93 17.66
N MET A 193 -13.59 -7.26 17.69
CA MET A 193 -13.88 -6.25 18.73
C MET A 193 -14.22 -6.88 20.08
N PHE A 194 -14.64 -8.15 20.11
CA PHE A 194 -15.04 -8.85 21.34
C PHE A 194 -13.97 -9.86 21.75
N VAL A 195 -13.53 -9.75 22.99
CA VAL A 195 -12.52 -10.63 23.59
C VAL A 195 -12.95 -12.10 23.53
N GLY A 196 -12.06 -12.96 23.03
CA GLY A 196 -12.27 -14.40 22.91
C GLY A 196 -12.89 -14.87 21.58
N MET A 197 -13.36 -13.98 20.73
CA MET A 197 -13.91 -14.38 19.43
C MET A 197 -12.83 -14.84 18.45
N GLY A 198 -11.67 -14.16 18.39
CA GLY A 198 -10.53 -14.60 17.61
C GLY A 198 -10.05 -15.99 18.03
N ALA A 199 -9.91 -16.22 19.32
CA ALA A 199 -9.56 -17.55 19.86
C ALA A 199 -10.60 -18.62 19.49
N ALA A 200 -11.90 -18.30 19.46
CA ALA A 200 -12.93 -19.23 19.02
C ALA A 200 -12.82 -19.57 17.52
N LYS A 201 -12.49 -18.59 16.68
CA LYS A 201 -12.23 -18.80 15.23
C LYS A 201 -11.02 -19.69 14.99
N VAL A 202 -9.95 -19.50 15.76
CA VAL A 202 -8.76 -20.36 15.71
C VAL A 202 -9.14 -21.80 16.01
N ARG A 203 -9.86 -22.06 17.12
CA ARG A 203 -10.32 -23.43 17.46
C ARG A 203 -11.19 -24.05 16.38
N ASP A 204 -12.12 -23.29 15.82
CA ASP A 204 -13.01 -23.77 14.76
C ASP A 204 -12.23 -24.12 13.48
N LEU A 205 -11.25 -23.27 13.07
CA LEU A 205 -10.37 -23.51 11.94
C LEU A 205 -9.61 -24.83 12.09
N PHE A 206 -8.93 -25.03 13.23
CA PHE A 206 -8.17 -26.24 13.51
C PHE A 206 -9.05 -27.49 13.64
N LYS A 207 -10.25 -27.36 14.17
CA LYS A 207 -11.24 -28.44 14.18
C LYS A 207 -11.62 -28.84 12.75
N GLN A 208 -11.95 -27.89 11.88
CA GLN A 208 -12.30 -28.15 10.48
C GLN A 208 -11.12 -28.76 9.70
N ALA A 209 -9.89 -28.28 9.95
CA ALA A 209 -8.67 -28.83 9.34
C ALA A 209 -8.44 -30.30 9.76
N ASN A 210 -8.63 -30.61 11.05
CA ASN A 210 -8.52 -31.98 11.55
C ASN A 210 -9.59 -32.92 10.95
N GLU A 211 -10.80 -32.44 10.70
CA GLU A 211 -11.89 -33.20 10.09
C GLU A 211 -11.61 -33.49 8.59
N LYS A 212 -10.84 -32.64 7.92
CA LYS A 212 -10.49 -32.76 6.49
C LYS A 212 -9.04 -33.11 6.23
N ALA A 213 -8.34 -33.68 7.20
CA ALA A 213 -6.95 -34.13 7.03
C ALA A 213 -6.86 -35.32 6.02
N PRO A 214 -5.82 -35.39 5.16
CA PRO A 214 -4.71 -34.44 5.05
C PRO A 214 -5.10 -33.10 4.40
N CYS A 215 -4.58 -31.97 4.88
CA CYS A 215 -4.88 -30.64 4.35
C CYS A 215 -3.78 -29.62 4.67
N ILE A 216 -3.84 -28.47 4.01
CA ILE A 216 -2.98 -27.33 4.30
C ILE A 216 -3.82 -26.18 4.86
N VAL A 217 -3.38 -25.62 5.98
CA VAL A 217 -3.91 -24.39 6.58
C VAL A 217 -2.94 -23.26 6.29
N PHE A 218 -3.39 -22.23 5.56
CA PHE A 218 -2.59 -21.06 5.24
C PHE A 218 -3.11 -19.83 5.97
N ILE A 219 -2.22 -19.18 6.71
CA ILE A 219 -2.51 -17.94 7.46
C ILE A 219 -1.67 -16.83 6.83
N ASP A 220 -2.32 -15.95 6.08
CA ASP A 220 -1.65 -14.78 5.52
C ASP A 220 -1.53 -13.66 6.56
N GLU A 221 -0.50 -12.82 6.44
CA GLU A 221 -0.28 -11.69 7.35
C GLU A 221 -0.30 -12.09 8.84
N ILE A 222 0.40 -13.16 9.19
CA ILE A 222 0.44 -13.71 10.55
C ILE A 222 0.91 -12.68 11.59
N ASP A 223 1.66 -11.67 11.19
CA ASP A 223 2.15 -10.58 12.02
C ASP A 223 1.02 -9.72 12.59
N THR A 224 -0.19 -9.76 12.04
CA THR A 224 -1.36 -9.05 12.59
C THR A 224 -1.78 -9.59 13.96
N ILE A 225 -1.62 -10.88 14.20
CA ILE A 225 -1.93 -11.54 15.49
C ILE A 225 -0.67 -11.97 16.25
N GLY A 226 0.43 -12.19 15.55
CA GLY A 226 1.68 -12.74 16.06
C GLY A 226 2.70 -11.71 16.53
N LYS A 227 2.35 -10.44 16.71
CA LYS A 227 3.29 -9.37 17.08
C LYS A 227 3.86 -9.55 18.49
N LYS A 228 5.16 -9.22 18.67
CA LYS A 228 5.82 -9.16 19.97
C LYS A 228 5.06 -8.31 20.98
N ARG A 229 5.16 -8.68 22.25
CA ARG A 229 4.59 -7.94 23.37
C ARG A 229 5.38 -6.65 23.59
N ASP A 230 4.77 -5.52 23.28
CA ASP A 230 5.31 -4.21 23.64
C ASP A 230 4.89 -3.92 25.09
N GLY A 231 5.85 -3.78 25.99
CA GLY A 231 5.66 -3.62 27.44
C GLY A 231 5.00 -2.32 27.93
N GLY A 232 4.19 -1.66 27.11
CA GLY A 232 3.65 -0.36 27.48
C GLY A 232 2.42 0.07 26.68
N GLY A 233 1.29 -0.64 26.71
CA GLY A 233 0.12 -0.18 25.98
C GLY A 233 -1.20 -0.69 26.49
N MET A 234 -2.06 0.22 26.95
CA MET A 234 -3.41 -0.03 27.45
C MET A 234 -4.31 -0.79 26.48
N SER A 235 -5.03 -1.77 27.00
CA SER A 235 -6.41 -2.22 26.65
C SER A 235 -6.75 -2.73 25.23
N GLY A 236 -5.89 -2.67 24.22
CA GLY A 236 -6.19 -3.20 22.89
C GLY A 236 -5.45 -4.51 22.55
N ASN A 237 -4.58 -4.98 23.45
CA ASN A 237 -3.70 -6.14 23.20
C ASN A 237 -4.29 -7.47 23.70
N ASP A 238 -5.26 -7.45 24.63
CA ASP A 238 -5.75 -8.67 25.29
C ASP A 238 -6.39 -9.66 24.30
N GLU A 239 -7.13 -9.16 23.33
CA GLU A 239 -7.80 -10.01 22.30
C GLU A 239 -6.78 -10.68 21.37
N ARG A 240 -5.81 -9.90 20.89
CA ARG A 240 -4.73 -10.43 20.03
C ARG A 240 -3.86 -11.43 20.78
N GLU A 241 -3.50 -11.12 22.02
CA GLU A 241 -2.71 -12.01 22.86
C GLU A 241 -3.46 -13.31 23.17
N GLN A 242 -4.76 -13.25 23.45
CA GLN A 242 -5.58 -14.42 23.64
C GLN A 242 -5.68 -15.28 22.37
N THR A 243 -5.83 -14.63 21.21
CA THR A 243 -5.87 -15.29 19.90
C THR A 243 -4.52 -15.95 19.59
N LEU A 244 -3.41 -15.25 19.82
CA LEU A 244 -2.06 -15.81 19.66
C LEU A 244 -1.86 -17.02 20.59
N ASN A 245 -2.17 -16.91 21.86
CA ASN A 245 -2.02 -18.01 22.82
C ASN A 245 -2.88 -19.21 22.42
N GLN A 246 -4.08 -19.01 21.88
CA GLN A 246 -4.91 -20.08 21.35
C GLN A 246 -4.26 -20.74 20.13
N LEU A 247 -3.72 -19.94 19.19
CA LEU A 247 -3.01 -20.47 18.02
C LEU A 247 -1.82 -21.34 18.45
N LEU A 248 -1.01 -20.86 19.39
CA LEU A 248 0.12 -21.62 19.92
C LEU A 248 -0.35 -22.94 20.58
N THR A 249 -1.46 -22.90 21.32
CA THR A 249 -2.03 -24.10 21.95
C THR A 249 -2.52 -25.11 20.93
N GLU A 250 -3.20 -24.68 19.88
CA GLU A 250 -3.66 -25.56 18.79
C GLU A 250 -2.47 -26.18 18.05
N MET A 251 -1.42 -25.39 17.76
CA MET A 251 -0.21 -25.88 17.11
C MET A 251 0.55 -26.92 17.96
N ASP A 252 0.64 -26.69 19.27
CA ASP A 252 1.30 -27.63 20.19
C ASP A 252 0.51 -28.93 20.35
N GLY A 253 -0.83 -28.81 20.46
CA GLY A 253 -1.75 -29.96 20.58
C GLY A 253 -1.96 -30.75 19.30
N PHE A 254 -1.38 -30.31 18.21
CA PHE A 254 -1.61 -30.87 16.88
C PHE A 254 -0.78 -32.14 16.65
N ASP A 255 -1.43 -33.22 16.20
CA ASP A 255 -0.75 -34.46 15.83
C ASP A 255 -0.28 -34.38 14.37
N GLY A 256 1.03 -34.13 14.17
CA GLY A 256 1.65 -34.07 12.83
C GLY A 256 1.47 -35.35 11.98
N LYS A 257 1.11 -36.48 12.61
CA LYS A 257 0.85 -37.74 11.89
C LYS A 257 -0.43 -37.73 11.07
N LYS A 258 -1.35 -36.80 11.35
CA LYS A 258 -2.62 -36.69 10.62
C LYS A 258 -2.49 -36.01 9.26
N GLY A 259 -1.31 -35.53 8.86
CA GLY A 259 -1.08 -34.93 7.55
C GLY A 259 -1.65 -33.50 7.40
N VAL A 260 -1.84 -32.76 8.51
CA VAL A 260 -2.15 -31.34 8.40
C VAL A 260 -0.87 -30.53 8.50
N VAL A 261 -0.65 -29.62 7.56
CA VAL A 261 0.50 -28.71 7.52
C VAL A 261 0.01 -27.27 7.62
N ILE A 262 0.67 -26.48 8.46
CA ILE A 262 0.36 -25.06 8.63
C ILE A 262 1.39 -24.24 7.86
N LEU A 263 0.94 -23.46 6.89
CA LEU A 263 1.75 -22.46 6.23
C LEU A 263 1.35 -21.08 6.74
N ALA A 264 2.29 -20.20 6.99
CA ALA A 264 1.99 -18.82 7.28
C ALA A 264 2.85 -17.90 6.42
N ALA A 265 2.39 -16.68 6.17
CA ALA A 265 3.14 -15.67 5.44
C ALA A 265 3.24 -14.37 6.24
N THR A 266 4.40 -13.72 6.14
CA THR A 266 4.63 -12.39 6.70
C THR A 266 5.63 -11.59 5.87
N ASN A 267 5.44 -10.27 5.88
CA ASN A 267 6.42 -9.31 5.36
C ASN A 267 7.31 -8.74 6.50
N ARG A 268 7.01 -9.09 7.76
CA ARG A 268 7.66 -8.53 8.97
C ARG A 268 8.08 -9.63 9.94
N PRO A 269 9.03 -10.50 9.59
CA PRO A 269 9.43 -11.60 10.48
C PRO A 269 10.00 -11.13 11.82
N GLU A 270 10.63 -9.94 11.84
CA GLU A 270 11.20 -9.33 13.03
C GLU A 270 10.15 -8.88 14.06
N SER A 271 8.92 -8.64 13.62
CA SER A 271 7.81 -8.24 14.49
C SER A 271 7.16 -9.42 15.21
N LEU A 272 7.43 -10.66 14.77
CA LEU A 272 6.77 -11.86 15.31
C LEU A 272 7.26 -12.21 16.72
N ASP A 273 6.32 -12.70 17.54
CA ASP A 273 6.64 -13.26 18.85
C ASP A 273 7.56 -14.48 18.68
N PRO A 274 8.71 -14.53 19.38
CA PRO A 274 9.63 -15.66 19.31
C PRO A 274 8.99 -17.02 19.63
N ALA A 275 7.87 -17.04 20.37
CA ALA A 275 7.13 -18.25 20.66
C ALA A 275 6.58 -18.95 19.42
N LEU A 276 6.20 -18.19 18.38
CA LEU A 276 5.76 -18.74 17.09
C LEU A 276 6.87 -19.50 16.34
N LEU A 277 8.13 -19.10 16.59
CA LEU A 277 9.30 -19.57 15.85
C LEU A 277 10.04 -20.73 16.57
N ARG A 278 9.44 -21.26 17.66
CA ARG A 278 10.02 -22.40 18.39
C ARG A 278 9.81 -23.72 17.64
N PRO A 279 10.71 -24.70 17.82
CA PRO A 279 10.53 -26.06 17.27
C PRO A 279 9.15 -26.64 17.62
N GLY A 280 8.54 -27.27 16.63
CA GLY A 280 7.18 -27.81 16.73
C GLY A 280 6.06 -26.80 16.37
N ARG A 281 6.40 -25.61 15.91
CA ARG A 281 5.49 -24.56 15.41
C ARG A 281 5.92 -24.14 14.00
N PHE A 282 6.29 -22.85 13.78
CA PHE A 282 6.89 -22.40 12.52
C PHE A 282 8.41 -22.54 12.59
N ASP A 283 8.87 -23.76 12.62
CA ASP A 283 10.28 -24.11 12.76
C ASP A 283 11.04 -24.07 11.44
N ARG A 284 10.34 -24.13 10.31
CA ARG A 284 10.93 -23.93 8.98
C ARG A 284 10.61 -22.52 8.46
N ARG A 285 11.66 -21.74 8.19
CA ARG A 285 11.53 -20.46 7.49
C ARG A 285 11.91 -20.64 6.03
N VAL A 286 11.03 -20.22 5.14
CA VAL A 286 11.22 -20.27 3.69
C VAL A 286 11.26 -18.82 3.20
N PRO A 287 12.46 -18.30 2.86
CA PRO A 287 12.59 -16.99 2.27
C PRO A 287 11.96 -17.00 0.86
N VAL A 288 11.18 -15.97 0.55
CA VAL A 288 10.58 -15.72 -0.75
C VAL A 288 11.01 -14.29 -1.13
N GLU A 289 12.14 -14.21 -1.82
CA GLU A 289 12.84 -12.95 -2.08
C GLU A 289 12.33 -12.26 -3.35
N LEU A 290 12.87 -11.10 -3.68
CA LEU A 290 12.61 -10.50 -4.98
C LEU A 290 13.29 -11.35 -6.07
N PRO A 291 12.61 -11.55 -7.23
CA PRO A 291 13.13 -12.44 -8.26
C PRO A 291 14.43 -11.90 -8.89
N ASP A 292 15.38 -12.78 -9.14
CA ASP A 292 16.58 -12.52 -9.92
C ASP A 292 16.24 -12.25 -11.40
N LEU A 293 17.21 -11.92 -12.22
CA LEU A 293 17.00 -11.64 -13.65
C LEU A 293 16.27 -12.77 -14.38
N LYS A 294 16.70 -14.02 -14.11
CA LYS A 294 16.07 -15.22 -14.72
C LYS A 294 14.65 -15.44 -14.20
N GLY A 295 14.45 -15.23 -12.91
CA GLY A 295 13.14 -15.28 -12.28
C GLY A 295 12.20 -14.24 -12.84
N ARG A 296 12.65 -12.97 -13.01
CA ARG A 296 11.85 -11.92 -13.63
C ARG A 296 11.46 -12.27 -15.07
N GLU A 297 12.40 -12.75 -15.87
CA GLU A 297 12.14 -13.19 -17.24
C GLU A 297 11.12 -14.34 -17.26
N ALA A 298 11.25 -15.33 -16.37
CA ALA A 298 10.33 -16.45 -16.26
C ALA A 298 8.93 -15.99 -15.82
N ILE A 299 8.82 -15.08 -14.87
CA ILE A 299 7.55 -14.50 -14.41
C ILE A 299 6.86 -13.74 -15.57
N LEU A 300 7.61 -12.90 -16.29
CA LEU A 300 7.09 -12.19 -17.46
C LEU A 300 6.55 -13.15 -18.52
N LYS A 301 7.26 -14.27 -18.79
CA LYS A 301 6.81 -15.32 -19.71
C LYS A 301 5.53 -15.99 -19.25
N VAL A 302 5.42 -16.36 -17.96
CA VAL A 302 4.22 -17.00 -17.40
C VAL A 302 2.99 -16.08 -17.52
N HIS A 303 3.15 -14.79 -17.23
CA HIS A 303 2.07 -13.81 -17.39
C HIS A 303 1.81 -13.50 -18.87
N GLY A 304 2.85 -13.48 -19.70
CA GLY A 304 2.74 -13.29 -21.15
C GLY A 304 1.97 -14.38 -21.86
N GLN A 305 2.03 -15.63 -21.41
CA GLN A 305 1.24 -16.74 -21.95
C GLN A 305 -0.29 -16.53 -21.84
N LYS A 306 -0.73 -15.70 -20.90
CA LYS A 306 -2.15 -15.37 -20.71
C LYS A 306 -2.63 -14.23 -21.60
N VAL A 307 -1.73 -13.61 -22.35
CA VAL A 307 -1.96 -12.43 -23.19
C VAL A 307 -1.49 -12.74 -24.61
N LYS A 308 -2.11 -12.14 -25.63
CA LYS A 308 -1.60 -12.26 -26.99
C LYS A 308 -0.36 -11.37 -27.14
N MET A 309 0.80 -12.00 -27.22
CA MET A 309 2.06 -11.34 -27.44
C MET A 309 2.45 -11.41 -28.93
N SER A 310 3.19 -10.42 -29.37
CA SER A 310 3.87 -10.42 -30.68
C SER A 310 5.15 -11.27 -30.59
N ASP A 311 5.62 -11.81 -31.71
CA ASP A 311 6.79 -12.70 -31.76
C ASP A 311 8.12 -11.95 -31.55
N ASP A 312 8.12 -10.63 -31.62
CA ASP A 312 9.29 -9.74 -31.46
C ASP A 312 9.58 -9.35 -30.01
N VAL A 313 8.84 -9.86 -29.02
CA VAL A 313 8.98 -9.48 -27.62
C VAL A 313 10.24 -10.08 -27.00
N ASP A 314 11.16 -9.20 -26.58
CA ASP A 314 12.34 -9.55 -25.77
C ASP A 314 12.05 -9.42 -24.27
N TYR A 315 11.67 -10.54 -23.64
CA TYR A 315 11.43 -10.61 -22.20
C TYR A 315 12.69 -10.35 -21.37
N ASN A 316 13.88 -10.65 -21.89
CA ASN A 316 15.13 -10.42 -21.18
C ASN A 316 15.44 -8.93 -21.07
N ALA A 317 15.19 -8.15 -22.14
CA ALA A 317 15.33 -6.69 -22.09
C ALA A 317 14.38 -6.07 -21.04
N ILE A 318 13.12 -6.54 -20.98
CA ILE A 318 12.15 -6.07 -19.96
C ILE A 318 12.57 -6.50 -18.56
N ALA A 319 13.06 -7.73 -18.39
CA ALA A 319 13.53 -8.22 -17.09
C ALA A 319 14.75 -7.43 -16.57
N ARG A 320 15.65 -7.00 -17.44
CA ARG A 320 16.76 -6.09 -17.09
C ARG A 320 16.25 -4.71 -16.66
N ALA A 321 15.31 -4.15 -17.41
CA ALA A 321 14.72 -2.85 -17.11
C ALA A 321 13.88 -2.81 -15.82
N THR A 322 13.52 -3.98 -15.26
CA THR A 322 12.70 -4.15 -14.06
C THR A 322 13.49 -4.70 -12.87
N ALA A 323 14.77 -4.37 -12.76
CA ALA A 323 15.59 -4.78 -11.62
C ALA A 323 14.95 -4.33 -10.29
N GLY A 324 14.83 -5.27 -9.33
CA GLY A 324 14.20 -5.03 -8.03
C GLY A 324 12.66 -5.06 -8.04
N ALA A 325 12.02 -5.31 -9.19
CA ALA A 325 10.57 -5.44 -9.25
C ALA A 325 10.09 -6.78 -8.66
N SER A 326 8.99 -6.71 -7.92
CA SER A 326 8.29 -7.89 -7.40
C SER A 326 7.50 -8.63 -8.49
N GLY A 327 7.14 -9.89 -8.24
CA GLY A 327 6.29 -10.66 -9.15
C GLY A 327 4.93 -10.00 -9.46
N ALA A 328 4.36 -9.30 -8.48
CA ALA A 328 3.11 -8.56 -8.66
C ALA A 328 3.28 -7.35 -9.59
N GLU A 329 4.38 -6.62 -9.48
CA GLU A 329 4.68 -5.50 -10.38
C GLU A 329 4.93 -5.98 -11.81
N LEU A 330 5.64 -7.09 -11.99
CA LEU A 330 5.87 -7.71 -13.30
C LEU A 330 4.54 -8.16 -13.94
N ALA A 331 3.64 -8.76 -13.17
CA ALA A 331 2.30 -9.12 -13.63
C ALA A 331 1.50 -7.88 -14.05
N ASN A 332 1.62 -6.79 -13.28
CA ASN A 332 0.96 -5.51 -13.60
C ASN A 332 1.52 -4.89 -14.89
N ILE A 333 2.84 -4.95 -15.11
CA ILE A 333 3.47 -4.48 -16.36
C ILE A 333 2.88 -5.20 -17.58
N VAL A 334 2.74 -6.51 -17.52
CA VAL A 334 2.14 -7.29 -18.63
C VAL A 334 0.67 -6.89 -18.84
N ASN A 335 -0.08 -6.68 -17.77
CA ASN A 335 -1.47 -6.24 -17.85
C ASN A 335 -1.60 -4.82 -18.43
N GLU A 336 -0.78 -3.87 -17.98
CA GLU A 336 -0.76 -2.49 -18.52
C GLU A 336 -0.37 -2.48 -20.00
N ALA A 337 0.57 -3.34 -20.42
CA ALA A 337 0.94 -3.49 -21.81
C ALA A 337 -0.22 -3.99 -22.67
N ALA A 338 -1.01 -4.95 -22.16
CA ALA A 338 -2.22 -5.42 -22.82
C ALA A 338 -3.28 -4.32 -22.94
N LEU A 339 -3.50 -3.56 -21.88
CA LEU A 339 -4.42 -2.41 -21.90
C LEU A 339 -3.94 -1.31 -22.88
N ARG A 340 -2.62 -1.07 -22.95
CA ARG A 340 -2.04 -0.13 -23.91
C ARG A 340 -2.26 -0.61 -25.36
N ALA A 341 -1.99 -1.87 -25.65
CA ALA A 341 -2.20 -2.44 -26.99
C ALA A 341 -3.65 -2.26 -27.45
N VAL A 342 -4.63 -2.53 -26.57
CA VAL A 342 -6.07 -2.33 -26.86
C VAL A 342 -6.37 -0.84 -27.12
N ARG A 343 -5.82 0.06 -26.32
CA ARG A 343 -6.00 1.53 -26.44
C ARG A 343 -5.52 2.04 -27.81
N PHE A 344 -4.46 1.45 -28.34
CA PHE A 344 -3.90 1.78 -29.67
C PHE A 344 -4.45 0.91 -30.81
N GLY A 345 -5.49 0.10 -30.55
CA GLY A 345 -6.15 -0.74 -31.56
C GLY A 345 -5.32 -1.93 -32.06
N ARG A 346 -4.27 -2.29 -31.32
CA ARG A 346 -3.42 -3.46 -31.66
C ARG A 346 -4.09 -4.76 -31.21
N LYS A 347 -3.83 -5.85 -31.91
CA LYS A 347 -4.37 -7.17 -31.61
C LYS A 347 -3.43 -8.04 -30.76
N ALA A 348 -2.20 -7.62 -30.59
CA ALA A 348 -1.17 -8.24 -29.79
C ALA A 348 -0.31 -7.17 -29.12
N VAL A 349 0.29 -7.52 -28.01
CA VAL A 349 1.23 -6.69 -27.25
C VAL A 349 2.59 -6.75 -27.95
N CYS A 350 3.17 -5.61 -28.28
CA CYS A 350 4.51 -5.49 -28.86
C CYS A 350 5.53 -5.04 -27.79
N GLN A 351 6.81 -5.04 -28.17
CA GLN A 351 7.91 -4.63 -27.30
C GLN A 351 7.74 -3.22 -26.76
N GLU A 352 7.27 -2.27 -27.59
CA GLU A 352 7.02 -0.88 -27.19
C GLU A 352 5.94 -0.77 -26.10
N ASP A 353 4.89 -1.63 -26.16
CA ASP A 353 3.85 -1.64 -25.13
C ASP A 353 4.40 -2.06 -23.77
N LEU A 354 5.29 -3.05 -23.74
CA LEU A 354 5.94 -3.50 -22.52
C LEU A 354 6.90 -2.45 -21.96
N GLN A 355 7.73 -1.84 -22.81
CA GLN A 355 8.66 -0.79 -22.41
C GLN A 355 7.93 0.40 -21.77
N GLU A 356 6.89 0.93 -22.42
CA GLU A 356 6.09 2.04 -21.86
C GLU A 356 5.34 1.62 -20.58
N SER A 357 4.95 0.34 -20.46
CA SER A 357 4.31 -0.16 -19.27
C SER A 357 5.27 -0.31 -18.09
N VAL A 358 6.52 -0.65 -18.32
CA VAL A 358 7.59 -0.56 -17.31
C VAL A 358 7.68 0.86 -16.77
N GLU A 359 7.75 1.84 -17.67
CA GLU A 359 7.81 3.25 -17.27
C GLU A 359 6.54 3.71 -16.53
N THR A 360 5.38 3.25 -17.00
CA THR A 360 4.09 3.57 -16.36
C THR A 360 4.01 3.02 -14.94
N VAL A 361 4.49 1.81 -14.69
CA VAL A 361 4.48 1.18 -13.36
C VAL A 361 5.51 1.82 -12.42
N ILE A 362 6.70 2.14 -12.93
CA ILE A 362 7.80 2.73 -12.13
C ILE A 362 7.59 4.24 -11.90
N ALA A 363 7.31 5.00 -12.97
CA ALA A 363 7.28 6.46 -12.97
C ALA A 363 5.87 7.06 -13.14
N GLY A 364 4.84 6.25 -13.33
CA GLY A 364 3.47 6.69 -13.55
C GLY A 364 3.17 7.05 -15.01
N TYR A 365 1.90 7.36 -15.28
CA TYR A 365 1.43 7.71 -16.62
C TYR A 365 2.02 9.03 -17.12
N GLN A 366 2.19 9.16 -18.45
CA GLN A 366 2.55 10.43 -19.07
C GLN A 366 1.44 11.48 -18.88
N LYS A 367 1.80 12.68 -18.44
CA LYS A 367 0.87 13.81 -18.30
C LYS A 367 0.62 14.46 -19.65
N LYS A 368 -0.51 14.18 -20.29
CA LYS A 368 -0.87 14.75 -21.61
C LYS A 368 -1.12 16.25 -21.62
N ASN A 369 -1.52 16.83 -20.48
CA ASN A 369 -1.93 18.22 -20.36
C ASN A 369 -0.94 19.08 -19.56
N ALA A 370 0.24 18.59 -19.25
CA ALA A 370 1.25 19.39 -18.56
C ALA A 370 1.93 20.32 -19.57
N VAL A 371 1.62 21.60 -19.49
CA VAL A 371 2.34 22.64 -20.21
C VAL A 371 3.48 23.10 -19.30
N ILE A 372 4.68 22.61 -19.55
CA ILE A 372 5.88 23.10 -18.85
C ILE A 372 6.33 24.38 -19.55
N PRO A 373 6.56 25.49 -18.81
CA PRO A 373 7.14 26.70 -19.38
C PRO A 373 8.47 26.39 -20.11
N PRO A 374 8.78 27.07 -21.22
CA PRO A 374 10.01 26.79 -21.99
C PRO A 374 11.28 26.87 -21.15
N ASP A 375 11.35 27.80 -20.20
CA ASP A 375 12.50 27.98 -19.33
C ASP A 375 12.65 26.78 -18.36
N GLU A 376 11.56 26.31 -17.75
CA GLU A 376 11.59 25.13 -16.89
C GLU A 376 11.91 23.86 -17.70
N ARG A 377 11.35 23.72 -18.90
CA ARG A 377 11.64 22.60 -19.80
C ARG A 377 13.13 22.54 -20.15
N ARG A 378 13.75 23.71 -20.35
CA ARG A 378 15.19 23.79 -20.58
C ARG A 378 15.98 23.35 -19.35
N ILE A 379 15.60 23.80 -18.15
CA ILE A 379 16.25 23.39 -16.90
C ILE A 379 16.17 21.88 -16.73
N VAL A 380 14.98 21.27 -16.92
CA VAL A 380 14.78 19.82 -16.82
C VAL A 380 15.67 19.07 -17.82
N ALA A 381 15.78 19.53 -19.07
CA ALA A 381 16.63 18.88 -20.07
C ALA A 381 18.11 18.84 -19.64
N TYR A 382 18.63 19.96 -19.15
CA TYR A 382 20.01 20.01 -18.65
C TYR A 382 20.19 19.16 -17.38
N HIS A 383 19.21 19.12 -16.51
CA HIS A 383 19.19 18.29 -15.30
C HIS A 383 19.32 16.81 -15.65
N GLU A 384 18.47 16.30 -16.55
CA GLU A 384 18.49 14.89 -16.95
C GLU A 384 19.76 14.52 -17.72
N VAL A 385 20.21 15.39 -18.61
CA VAL A 385 21.49 15.18 -19.32
C VAL A 385 22.67 15.24 -18.35
N GLY A 386 22.59 16.06 -17.29
CA GLY A 386 23.58 16.11 -16.23
C GLY A 386 23.78 14.75 -15.54
N HIS A 387 22.70 14.06 -15.19
CA HIS A 387 22.76 12.70 -14.66
C HIS A 387 23.41 11.72 -15.64
N ALA A 388 22.95 11.75 -16.91
CA ALA A 388 23.45 10.85 -17.95
C ALA A 388 24.95 11.06 -18.25
N LEU A 389 25.37 12.31 -18.34
CA LEU A 389 26.73 12.64 -18.68
C LEU A 389 27.69 12.30 -17.53
N VAL A 390 27.33 12.62 -16.29
CA VAL A 390 28.12 12.23 -15.12
C VAL A 390 28.24 10.71 -15.04
N ALA A 391 27.16 9.97 -15.33
CA ALA A 391 27.20 8.51 -15.35
C ALA A 391 28.13 7.97 -16.45
N ALA A 392 28.04 8.50 -17.67
CA ALA A 392 28.83 8.05 -18.81
C ALA A 392 30.35 8.34 -18.65
N CYS A 393 30.71 9.42 -17.97
CA CYS A 393 32.09 9.78 -17.69
C CYS A 393 32.74 9.00 -16.56
N GLN A 394 31.98 8.12 -15.85
CA GLN A 394 32.48 7.36 -14.71
C GLN A 394 32.66 5.88 -15.05
N THR A 395 33.65 5.25 -14.43
CA THR A 395 33.82 3.79 -14.44
C THR A 395 32.81 3.14 -13.52
N HIS A 396 32.38 1.92 -13.83
CA HIS A 396 31.43 1.12 -13.03
C HIS A 396 30.04 1.76 -12.85
N SER A 397 29.66 2.67 -13.74
CA SER A 397 28.30 3.19 -13.80
C SER A 397 27.43 2.35 -14.74
N ALA A 398 26.15 2.19 -14.41
CA ALA A 398 25.22 1.52 -15.31
C ALA A 398 25.02 2.34 -16.60
N PRO A 399 24.97 1.70 -17.79
CA PRO A 399 24.76 2.42 -19.02
C PRO A 399 23.40 3.13 -19.05
N VAL A 400 23.39 4.31 -19.65
CA VAL A 400 22.18 5.08 -19.91
C VAL A 400 21.36 4.34 -20.96
N GLN A 401 20.10 4.04 -20.66
CA GLN A 401 19.18 3.38 -21.59
C GLN A 401 18.24 4.38 -22.25
N LYS A 402 17.82 5.40 -21.52
CA LYS A 402 16.85 6.39 -22.00
C LYS A 402 16.93 7.67 -21.18
N ILE A 403 16.74 8.81 -21.84
CA ILE A 403 16.58 10.11 -21.19
C ILE A 403 15.29 10.74 -21.73
N THR A 404 14.44 11.28 -20.85
CA THR A 404 13.19 11.92 -21.27
C THR A 404 12.85 13.11 -20.40
N ILE A 405 12.22 14.12 -21.03
CA ILE A 405 11.68 15.30 -20.36
C ILE A 405 10.15 15.33 -20.40
N ILE A 406 9.53 14.18 -20.65
CA ILE A 406 8.07 14.05 -20.64
C ILE A 406 7.60 13.84 -19.18
N PRO A 407 6.76 14.76 -18.63
CA PRO A 407 6.33 14.68 -17.24
C PRO A 407 5.45 13.48 -16.96
N ARG A 408 5.65 12.88 -15.78
CA ARG A 408 4.89 11.72 -15.31
C ARG A 408 3.98 12.07 -14.12
N THR A 409 2.99 11.21 -13.85
CA THR A 409 2.03 11.43 -12.76
C THR A 409 2.64 11.25 -11.37
N SER A 410 3.78 10.59 -11.24
CA SER A 410 4.56 10.52 -9.99
C SER A 410 5.10 11.86 -9.51
N GLY A 411 5.06 12.90 -10.36
CA GLY A 411 5.60 14.22 -10.08
C GLY A 411 6.94 14.49 -10.75
N ALA A 412 7.58 13.48 -11.34
CA ALA A 412 8.79 13.66 -12.12
C ALA A 412 8.51 14.50 -13.38
N LEU A 413 9.34 15.50 -13.64
CA LEU A 413 9.27 16.34 -14.84
C LEU A 413 10.09 15.75 -16.00
N GLY A 414 11.03 14.91 -15.69
CA GLY A 414 11.86 14.11 -16.58
C GLY A 414 12.44 12.93 -15.80
N TYR A 415 13.19 12.06 -16.44
CA TYR A 415 14.02 11.05 -15.80
C TYR A 415 15.07 10.48 -16.74
N THR A 416 16.18 10.05 -16.15
CA THR A 416 17.26 9.34 -16.82
C THR A 416 17.25 7.89 -16.36
N MET A 417 17.01 6.97 -17.28
CA MET A 417 16.96 5.53 -16.99
C MET A 417 18.33 4.91 -17.24
N GLN A 418 18.87 4.29 -16.21
CA GLN A 418 20.09 3.50 -16.25
C GLN A 418 19.75 2.04 -15.96
N VAL A 419 20.30 1.11 -16.73
CA VAL A 419 20.04 -0.32 -16.59
C VAL A 419 21.35 -1.08 -16.58
N ASP A 420 21.60 -1.80 -15.51
CA ASP A 420 22.75 -2.69 -15.39
C ASP A 420 22.67 -3.84 -16.40
N GLN A 421 23.81 -4.20 -17.01
CA GLN A 421 23.88 -5.28 -18.00
C GLN A 421 23.78 -6.68 -17.36
N GLY A 422 23.93 -6.79 -16.06
CA GLY A 422 23.84 -8.04 -15.31
C GLY A 422 23.49 -7.81 -13.85
N GLU A 423 23.22 -8.90 -13.11
CA GLU A 423 22.99 -8.82 -11.68
C GLU A 423 24.29 -8.63 -10.92
N ARG A 424 24.30 -7.66 -10.03
CA ARG A 424 25.41 -7.39 -9.12
C ARG A 424 24.89 -7.49 -7.68
N TYR A 425 25.54 -8.33 -6.89
CA TYR A 425 25.20 -8.56 -5.49
C TYR A 425 26.05 -7.74 -4.52
N LEU A 426 27.20 -7.24 -5.01
CA LEU A 426 28.11 -6.45 -4.19
C LEU A 426 28.35 -5.09 -4.86
N MET A 427 28.38 -4.05 -4.04
CA MET A 427 28.71 -2.69 -4.43
C MET A 427 30.03 -2.31 -3.75
N SER A 428 31.01 -1.89 -4.52
CA SER A 428 32.27 -1.37 -3.99
C SER A 428 32.09 0.06 -3.45
N ARG A 429 33.07 0.52 -2.66
CA ARG A 429 33.13 1.92 -2.19
C ARG A 429 33.09 2.90 -3.37
N ASP A 430 33.88 2.64 -4.42
CA ASP A 430 33.99 3.52 -5.58
C ASP A 430 32.68 3.56 -6.38
N GLU A 431 32.00 2.42 -6.53
CA GLU A 431 30.68 2.36 -7.15
C GLU A 431 29.62 3.15 -6.36
N ALA A 432 29.65 3.06 -5.02
CA ALA A 432 28.75 3.84 -4.16
C ALA A 432 29.00 5.34 -4.31
N LEU A 433 30.27 5.77 -4.31
CA LEU A 433 30.66 7.17 -4.53
C LEU A 433 30.24 7.65 -5.93
N ASN A 434 30.50 6.86 -6.97
CA ASN A 434 30.09 7.18 -8.34
C ASN A 434 28.57 7.32 -8.47
N LYS A 435 27.82 6.48 -7.77
CA LYS A 435 26.36 6.55 -7.74
C LYS A 435 25.87 7.84 -7.08
N ILE A 436 26.51 8.27 -6.00
CA ILE A 436 26.24 9.58 -5.36
C ILE A 436 26.54 10.72 -6.33
N ALA A 437 27.69 10.69 -7.01
CA ALA A 437 28.04 11.71 -8.00
C ALA A 437 27.01 11.77 -9.14
N THR A 438 26.53 10.61 -9.63
CA THR A 438 25.47 10.54 -10.65
C THR A 438 24.18 11.19 -10.15
N PHE A 439 23.71 10.90 -8.92
CA PHE A 439 22.53 11.55 -8.34
C PHE A 439 22.69 13.06 -8.19
N THR A 440 23.89 13.55 -7.90
CA THR A 440 24.14 15.00 -7.83
C THR A 440 24.30 15.68 -9.18
N GLY A 441 24.40 14.91 -10.28
CA GLY A 441 24.66 15.37 -11.64
C GLY A 441 23.62 16.36 -12.18
N GLY A 442 22.33 16.11 -11.94
CA GLY A 442 21.26 17.01 -12.35
C GLY A 442 21.38 18.40 -11.72
N ARG A 443 21.55 18.42 -10.39
CA ARG A 443 21.78 19.66 -9.64
C ARG A 443 23.05 20.37 -10.08
N ALA A 444 24.14 19.63 -10.30
CA ALA A 444 25.40 20.18 -10.78
C ALA A 444 25.25 20.83 -12.17
N ALA A 445 24.44 20.25 -13.06
CA ALA A 445 24.15 20.86 -14.37
C ALA A 445 23.37 22.18 -14.23
N GLU A 446 22.39 22.26 -13.34
CA GLU A 446 21.69 23.52 -13.05
C GLU A 446 22.66 24.61 -12.55
N GLU A 447 23.58 24.28 -11.65
CA GLU A 447 24.57 25.23 -11.11
C GLU A 447 25.58 25.71 -12.17
N VAL A 448 26.06 24.79 -12.99
CA VAL A 448 27.06 25.13 -14.04
C VAL A 448 26.45 26.00 -15.15
N ILE A 449 25.24 25.70 -15.60
CA ILE A 449 24.64 26.34 -16.79
C ILE A 449 23.77 27.54 -16.44
N PHE A 450 22.95 27.42 -15.39
CA PHE A 450 21.97 28.47 -15.03
C PHE A 450 22.39 29.30 -13.83
N HIS A 451 23.47 28.93 -13.14
CA HIS A 451 23.91 29.56 -11.89
C HIS A 451 22.78 29.66 -10.85
N SER A 452 21.88 28.71 -10.89
CA SER A 452 20.67 28.63 -10.07
C SER A 452 20.43 27.19 -9.63
N ILE A 453 19.58 27.04 -8.66
CA ILE A 453 19.22 25.77 -8.05
C ILE A 453 17.72 25.68 -7.92
N THR A 454 17.16 24.54 -8.31
CA THR A 454 15.71 24.32 -8.26
C THR A 454 15.34 23.23 -7.23
N THR A 455 14.06 23.06 -7.04
CA THR A 455 13.51 21.98 -6.20
C THR A 455 13.48 20.62 -6.91
N GLY A 456 13.85 20.58 -8.20
CA GLY A 456 13.81 19.36 -9.01
C GLY A 456 14.65 18.23 -8.45
N ALA A 457 15.81 18.55 -7.87
CA ALA A 457 16.76 17.59 -7.32
C ALA A 457 16.35 16.96 -5.95
N SER A 458 15.13 17.16 -5.45
CA SER A 458 14.79 16.72 -4.09
C SER A 458 14.89 15.21 -3.90
N ASN A 459 14.45 14.41 -4.86
CA ASN A 459 14.58 12.95 -4.80
C ASN A 459 16.05 12.50 -4.92
N ASP A 460 16.83 13.14 -5.77
CA ASP A 460 18.24 12.81 -5.96
C ASP A 460 19.06 13.08 -4.70
N ILE A 461 18.78 14.20 -4.02
CA ILE A 461 19.36 14.53 -2.72
C ILE A 461 19.02 13.45 -1.70
N GLU A 462 17.77 12.99 -1.67
CA GLU A 462 17.34 11.91 -0.76
C GLU A 462 18.10 10.61 -1.04
N GLN A 463 18.20 10.19 -2.31
CA GLN A 463 18.90 8.96 -2.70
C GLN A 463 20.41 9.05 -2.43
N ALA A 464 21.05 10.16 -2.80
CA ALA A 464 22.45 10.42 -2.51
C ALA A 464 22.74 10.35 -1.00
N THR A 465 21.87 10.96 -0.17
CA THR A 465 21.99 10.95 1.29
C THR A 465 21.81 9.56 1.86
N LYS A 466 20.85 8.76 1.36
CA LYS A 466 20.65 7.37 1.79
C LYS A 466 21.88 6.50 1.54
N ILE A 467 22.49 6.61 0.35
CA ILE A 467 23.70 5.85 0.03
C ILE A 467 24.86 6.30 0.90
N ALA A 468 25.12 7.61 1.01
CA ALA A 468 26.19 8.14 1.84
C ALA A 468 26.04 7.72 3.30
N ARG A 469 24.81 7.77 3.85
CA ARG A 469 24.54 7.30 5.21
C ARG A 469 24.82 5.82 5.38
N ALA A 470 24.35 4.98 4.45
CA ALA A 470 24.58 3.54 4.50
C ALA A 470 26.09 3.19 4.41
N MET A 471 26.87 3.93 3.60
CA MET A 471 28.33 3.78 3.54
C MET A 471 29.00 4.01 4.91
N VAL A 472 28.51 5.01 5.65
CA VAL A 472 29.05 5.37 6.98
C VAL A 472 28.56 4.42 8.06
N THR A 473 27.25 4.13 8.11
CA THR A 473 26.62 3.49 9.27
C THR A 473 26.51 1.96 9.16
N ARG A 474 26.50 1.42 7.93
CA ARG A 474 26.21 -0.01 7.69
C ARG A 474 27.33 -0.78 7.02
N TYR A 475 28.02 -0.15 6.05
CA TYR A 475 28.97 -0.88 5.20
C TYR A 475 30.40 -0.72 5.63
N GLY A 476 30.71 0.16 6.62
CA GLY A 476 32.08 0.42 7.06
C GLY A 476 32.99 0.93 5.94
N MET A 477 32.44 1.72 5.00
CA MET A 477 33.16 2.23 3.83
C MET A 477 33.89 3.55 4.07
N THR A 478 34.16 3.89 5.32
CA THR A 478 34.86 5.13 5.70
C THR A 478 35.99 4.81 6.65
N ASP A 479 37.12 5.53 6.48
CA ASP A 479 38.32 5.32 7.34
C ASP A 479 38.08 5.75 8.80
N GLU A 480 37.07 6.58 9.06
CA GLU A 480 36.77 7.10 10.39
C GLU A 480 36.00 6.11 11.26
N PHE A 481 35.04 5.37 10.68
CA PHE A 481 34.19 4.44 11.42
C PHE A 481 34.50 2.97 11.13
N ASP A 482 35.26 2.71 10.05
CA ASP A 482 35.75 1.39 9.65
C ASP A 482 34.66 0.29 9.80
N MET A 483 34.98 -0.86 10.33
CA MET A 483 34.10 -2.04 10.42
C MET A 483 33.16 -2.00 11.64
N VAL A 484 32.59 -0.85 11.96
CA VAL A 484 31.62 -0.69 13.07
C VAL A 484 30.23 -0.41 12.52
N ALA A 485 29.25 -1.27 12.86
CA ALA A 485 27.85 -1.03 12.55
C ALA A 485 27.26 -0.02 13.55
N MET A 486 26.82 1.13 13.05
CA MET A 486 26.22 2.21 13.82
C MET A 486 24.70 2.26 13.73
N GLU A 487 24.11 1.35 12.95
CA GLU A 487 22.69 1.35 12.60
C GLU A 487 22.16 -0.08 12.56
N THR A 488 20.95 -0.27 13.10
CA THR A 488 20.16 -1.49 12.91
C THR A 488 19.02 -1.23 11.95
N VAL A 489 18.81 -2.17 11.03
CA VAL A 489 17.67 -2.14 10.11
C VAL A 489 16.49 -2.83 10.77
N ASN A 490 15.42 -2.08 10.99
CA ASN A 490 14.12 -2.60 11.35
C ASN A 490 13.28 -2.70 10.06
N ASN A 491 12.37 -3.68 9.98
CA ASN A 491 11.50 -3.85 8.80
C ASN A 491 12.29 -4.12 7.50
N GLN A 492 13.14 -5.12 7.49
CA GLN A 492 14.03 -5.47 6.37
C GLN A 492 13.34 -5.52 4.99
N TYR A 493 12.07 -5.93 4.94
CA TYR A 493 11.30 -6.11 3.69
C TYR A 493 10.30 -4.98 3.38
N LEU A 494 10.17 -3.94 4.23
CA LEU A 494 9.17 -2.87 4.09
C LEU A 494 9.80 -1.46 4.04
N GLY A 495 10.97 -1.34 3.43
CA GLY A 495 11.63 -0.05 3.26
C GLY A 495 12.66 0.29 4.33
N GLY A 496 12.88 -0.62 5.29
CA GLY A 496 14.06 -0.56 6.17
C GLY A 496 14.11 0.68 7.06
N ASP A 497 13.15 0.84 7.98
CA ASP A 497 13.33 1.81 9.06
C ASP A 497 14.62 1.49 9.80
N THR A 498 15.48 2.49 9.96
CA THR A 498 16.77 2.34 10.59
C THR A 498 16.80 3.06 11.93
N SER A 499 17.46 2.46 12.90
CA SER A 499 17.68 3.07 14.20
C SER A 499 19.18 3.18 14.46
N LEU A 500 19.66 4.40 14.74
CA LEU A 500 21.05 4.62 15.14
C LEU A 500 21.31 3.99 16.51
N MET A 501 22.41 3.25 16.61
CA MET A 501 22.87 2.59 17.84
C MET A 501 24.21 3.19 18.29
N CYS A 502 24.25 4.50 18.43
CA CYS A 502 25.46 5.22 18.81
C CYS A 502 25.14 6.41 19.75
N SER A 503 26.18 6.99 20.37
CA SER A 503 26.02 8.17 21.19
C SER A 503 25.63 9.40 20.34
N PRO A 504 25.02 10.44 20.94
CA PRO A 504 24.70 11.68 20.22
C PRO A 504 25.93 12.34 19.58
N GLU A 505 27.12 12.23 20.20
CA GLU A 505 28.37 12.75 19.65
C GLU A 505 28.79 11.98 18.39
N THR A 506 28.66 10.66 18.40
CA THR A 506 28.93 9.83 17.22
C THR A 506 27.90 10.11 16.12
N ALA A 507 26.63 10.30 16.46
CA ALA A 507 25.58 10.65 15.49
C ALA A 507 25.91 11.98 14.78
N LYS A 508 26.39 12.99 15.52
CA LYS A 508 26.86 14.25 14.93
C LYS A 508 27.99 14.04 13.93
N ARG A 509 29.00 13.23 14.29
CA ARG A 509 30.13 12.92 13.39
C ARG A 509 29.68 12.15 12.14
N ILE A 510 28.69 11.25 12.28
CA ILE A 510 28.07 10.58 11.13
C ILE A 510 27.44 11.58 10.18
N ASP A 511 26.65 12.54 10.71
CA ASP A 511 26.02 13.58 9.89
C ASP A 511 27.04 14.47 9.19
N GLU A 512 28.11 14.88 9.88
CA GLU A 512 29.23 15.65 9.30
C GLU A 512 29.92 14.88 8.16
N LYS A 513 30.13 13.56 8.35
CA LYS A 513 30.74 12.70 7.33
C LYS A 513 29.84 12.49 6.12
N VAL A 514 28.54 12.31 6.32
CA VAL A 514 27.55 12.20 5.23
C VAL A 514 27.55 13.47 4.38
N VAL A 515 27.51 14.65 5.04
CA VAL A 515 27.58 15.95 4.34
C VAL A 515 28.88 16.08 3.54
N GLN A 516 30.02 15.67 4.13
CA GLN A 516 31.31 15.69 3.46
C GLN A 516 31.29 14.82 2.18
N ILE A 517 30.86 13.56 2.29
CA ILE A 517 30.79 12.61 1.15
C ILE A 517 29.95 13.19 0.03
N VAL A 518 28.73 13.65 0.34
CA VAL A 518 27.83 14.18 -0.70
C VAL A 518 28.42 15.41 -1.36
N ARG A 519 29.06 16.32 -0.60
CA ARG A 519 29.73 17.51 -1.13
C ARG A 519 30.89 17.16 -2.07
N GLU A 520 31.77 16.25 -1.65
CA GLU A 520 32.89 15.81 -2.48
C GLU A 520 32.44 15.20 -3.81
N GLN A 521 31.36 14.40 -3.79
CA GLN A 521 30.83 13.81 -5.00
C GLN A 521 30.08 14.82 -5.87
N HIS A 522 29.43 15.80 -5.27
CA HIS A 522 28.82 16.92 -6.00
C HIS A 522 29.89 17.79 -6.70
N GLU A 523 30.98 18.12 -6.00
CA GLU A 523 32.13 18.85 -6.60
C GLU A 523 32.74 18.05 -7.78
N LYS A 524 32.84 16.72 -7.64
CA LYS A 524 33.26 15.84 -8.73
C LYS A 524 32.30 15.92 -9.92
N ALA A 525 30.99 15.90 -9.70
CA ALA A 525 30.00 16.03 -10.76
C ALA A 525 30.10 17.38 -11.48
N ILE A 526 30.29 18.49 -10.74
CA ILE A 526 30.51 19.82 -11.31
C ILE A 526 31.77 19.83 -12.20
N HIS A 527 32.86 19.19 -11.73
CA HIS A 527 34.11 19.12 -12.54
C HIS A 527 33.90 18.36 -13.83
N ILE A 528 33.28 17.17 -13.79
CA ILE A 528 32.96 16.36 -14.98
C ILE A 528 32.14 17.18 -15.98
N LEU A 529 31.10 17.89 -15.49
CA LEU A 529 30.23 18.67 -16.37
C LEU A 529 30.91 19.87 -16.98
N LYS A 530 31.79 20.55 -16.27
CA LYS A 530 32.60 21.66 -16.82
C LYS A 530 33.60 21.20 -17.89
N GLU A 531 34.22 20.05 -17.68
CA GLU A 531 35.13 19.46 -18.72
C GLU A 531 34.37 19.03 -19.97
N ASN A 532 33.09 18.70 -19.86
CA ASN A 532 32.23 18.22 -20.92
C ASN A 532 31.10 19.20 -21.29
N GLU A 533 31.27 20.50 -21.04
CA GLU A 533 30.21 21.51 -21.19
C GLU A 533 29.66 21.57 -22.62
N THR A 534 30.52 21.44 -23.63
CA THR A 534 30.13 21.39 -25.07
C THR A 534 29.18 20.21 -25.32
N LYS A 535 29.50 19.02 -24.78
CA LYS A 535 28.66 17.83 -24.92
C LYS A 535 27.33 17.97 -24.16
N LEU A 536 27.38 18.59 -22.98
CA LEU A 536 26.18 18.89 -22.18
C LEU A 536 25.21 19.75 -23.00
N HIS A 537 25.69 20.79 -23.69
CA HIS A 537 24.88 21.64 -24.56
C HIS A 537 24.32 20.90 -25.77
N GLU A 538 25.16 20.10 -26.45
CA GLU A 538 24.79 19.36 -27.66
C GLU A 538 23.67 18.33 -27.35
N ILE A 539 23.83 17.53 -26.29
CA ILE A 539 22.87 16.50 -25.91
C ILE A 539 21.58 17.16 -25.38
N ALA A 540 21.68 18.23 -24.58
CA ALA A 540 20.50 18.93 -24.06
C ALA A 540 19.69 19.58 -25.20
N ALA A 541 20.34 20.16 -26.21
CA ALA A 541 19.64 20.71 -27.38
C ALA A 541 18.91 19.60 -28.17
N TYR A 542 19.56 18.46 -28.37
CA TYR A 542 18.96 17.31 -29.05
C TYR A 542 17.77 16.72 -28.24
N LEU A 543 17.89 16.64 -26.89
CA LEU A 543 16.82 16.20 -26.01
C LEU A 543 15.63 17.17 -26.03
N LEU A 544 15.87 18.47 -26.09
CA LEU A 544 14.80 19.48 -26.19
C LEU A 544 14.01 19.36 -27.50
N ASP A 545 14.63 18.96 -28.58
CA ASP A 545 13.98 18.73 -29.86
C ASP A 545 13.19 17.41 -29.89
N LYS A 546 13.82 16.33 -29.45
CA LYS A 546 13.25 14.96 -29.48
C LYS A 546 12.32 14.62 -28.32
N GLU A 547 12.39 15.35 -27.17
CA GLU A 547 11.74 15.11 -25.88
C GLU A 547 12.13 13.78 -25.19
N THR A 548 12.61 12.82 -25.96
CA THR A 548 13.09 11.51 -25.50
C THR A 548 14.21 11.03 -26.42
N ILE A 549 15.30 10.58 -25.82
CA ILE A 549 16.45 10.00 -26.54
C ILE A 549 16.80 8.63 -25.96
N THR A 550 17.21 7.72 -26.82
CA THR A 550 17.68 6.39 -26.41
C THR A 550 19.14 6.45 -25.94
N GLY A 551 19.56 5.41 -25.21
CA GLY A 551 20.97 5.29 -24.80
C GLY A 551 21.94 5.21 -25.97
N GLU A 552 21.51 4.62 -27.09
CA GLU A 552 22.30 4.55 -28.34
C GLU A 552 22.51 5.94 -28.95
N GLU A 553 21.43 6.72 -29.10
CA GLU A 553 21.49 8.11 -29.59
C GLU A 553 22.35 8.99 -28.66
N PHE A 554 22.22 8.80 -27.33
CA PHE A 554 23.03 9.49 -26.34
C PHE A 554 24.52 9.17 -26.53
N MET A 555 24.89 7.90 -26.65
CA MET A 555 26.27 7.46 -26.81
C MET A 555 26.85 7.90 -28.16
N GLU A 556 26.05 7.89 -29.23
CA GLU A 556 26.48 8.40 -30.54
C GLU A 556 26.92 9.86 -30.48
N ILE A 557 26.16 10.72 -29.77
CA ILE A 557 26.50 12.12 -29.56
C ILE A 557 27.71 12.25 -28.63
N PHE A 558 27.74 11.46 -27.56
CA PHE A 558 28.79 11.51 -26.54
C PHE A 558 30.16 11.10 -27.11
N GLU A 559 30.24 10.02 -27.92
CA GLU A 559 31.48 9.49 -28.49
C GLU A 559 31.95 10.25 -29.73
N LYS A 560 31.04 11.02 -30.36
CA LYS A 560 31.39 11.83 -31.52
C LYS A 560 32.47 12.84 -31.14
N GLN A 561 33.66 12.71 -31.68
CA GLN A 561 34.75 13.67 -31.44
C GLN A 561 34.28 15.08 -31.82
N SER A 562 34.48 16.04 -30.93
CA SER A 562 34.20 17.45 -31.25
C SER A 562 35.04 17.84 -32.47
N ALA A 563 34.40 18.28 -33.56
CA ALA A 563 35.05 18.64 -34.80
C ALA A 563 36.15 19.73 -34.63
N ASP A 564 36.09 20.45 -33.50
CA ASP A 564 37.07 21.49 -33.14
C ASP A 564 38.39 20.95 -32.57
N GLY A 565 38.39 19.76 -31.93
CA GLY A 565 39.63 19.18 -31.35
C GLY A 565 40.60 18.64 -32.40
N GLU A 566 40.09 18.12 -33.51
CA GLU A 566 40.97 17.65 -34.60
C GLU A 566 41.60 18.78 -35.44
N ASN A 567 40.89 19.91 -35.57
CA ASN A 567 41.44 21.07 -36.28
C ASN A 567 42.51 21.78 -35.46
N THR A 568 42.32 21.93 -34.13
CA THR A 568 43.32 22.56 -33.27
C THR A 568 44.60 21.74 -33.18
N LEU A 569 44.48 20.40 -33.04
CA LEU A 569 45.66 19.51 -33.06
C LEU A 569 46.35 19.45 -34.43
N LYS A 570 45.62 19.53 -35.54
CA LYS A 570 46.20 19.63 -36.88
C LYS A 570 46.84 20.98 -37.12
N GLU A 571 46.26 22.07 -36.63
CA GLU A 571 46.85 23.41 -36.74
C GLU A 571 48.10 23.56 -35.83
N GLU A 572 48.07 23.04 -34.61
CA GLU A 572 49.26 23.02 -33.75
C GLU A 572 50.37 22.11 -34.31
N LEU A 573 50.00 20.94 -34.86
CA LEU A 573 50.98 20.03 -35.50
C LEU A 573 51.54 20.63 -36.77
N CYS A 574 50.74 21.33 -37.61
CA CYS A 574 51.19 22.08 -38.77
C CYS A 574 52.09 23.27 -38.35
N MET A 575 51.74 24.00 -37.31
CA MET A 575 52.51 25.11 -36.76
C MET A 575 53.86 24.61 -36.19
N PHE A 576 53.85 23.46 -35.47
CA PHE A 576 55.07 22.85 -34.95
C PHE A 576 55.99 22.33 -36.07
N LEU A 577 55.44 21.77 -37.15
CA LEU A 577 56.19 21.33 -38.35
C LEU A 577 56.71 22.49 -39.19
N MET A 578 56.06 23.66 -39.18
CA MET A 578 56.55 24.88 -39.84
C MET A 578 57.67 25.64 -39.09
N ILE A 579 57.81 25.41 -37.78
CA ILE A 579 58.80 26.04 -36.91
C ILE A 579 60.09 25.17 -36.84
N THR A 580 59.99 23.88 -37.12
CA THR A 580 61.11 22.92 -37.03
C THR A 580 61.71 22.51 -38.42
N GLY A 581 61.24 23.06 -39.54
CA GLY A 581 61.79 22.94 -40.87
C GLY A 581 62.43 24.27 -41.31
#